data_ee8f1bab5bddb554d4fc844be4883ab8
#
_entry.id   ee8f1bab5bddb554d4fc844be4883ab8
#
_cell.length_a   1.000
_cell.length_b   1.000
_cell.length_c   1.000
_cell.angle_alpha   90.00
_cell.angle_beta   90.00
_cell.angle_gamma   90.00
#
_symmetry.space_group_name_H-M   'P 1'
#
loop_
_entity.id
_entity.type
_entity.pdbx_description
1 polymer ?
#
loop_
_entity_poly.entity_id
_entity_poly.type
_entity_poly.pdbx_seq_one_letter_code
_entity_poly.pdbx_strand_id
1 'polypeptide(L)'
;MLYQSSGLPTLYLQTASGSEKKIHDSKKNEETGTMLLVDAEGNTLHMGALSRIRIRGNSTTLFAKKAYQIKLDAKADLLGMGKAKTWVLLANVIDGTLPRNTLALNLTRAAGLPFISPCRAVDVYLNGEYKGNYLLCEKVQIGKERIAIHDLEEETELLNGQDLPAYGLVYGTAAQLGTPEESVNVTSRVKSLSKLPDWLKMKPGVWSARDIPLDPTDISGGYLLEVALKNNISTPARFTCDSGWKLVVREPGNASQAQVLSIFGIFQRIDTAIAQGDRDTLSGLIDMDSWVGKYVFEALLANFNAGASSQYFYKASGDDPICCGPVWDYDNILGISEVLSLQDTPTAHVHYPYDLFLRVTQLEPFMEQARTMYRDVHRPLALSLLGEGEEDTGLRSIAEEAAAISASRDMNFLRGRHYHESRLTEIGDS
;
A
#
# COMPACT_ATOMS: atom_id res chain seq x y z
N MET A 1 -18.98 22.47 -23.02
CA MET A 1 -18.90 21.02 -23.28
C MET A 1 -17.48 20.62 -22.97
N LEU A 2 -17.29 19.69 -22.01
CA LEU A 2 -15.98 19.14 -21.70
C LEU A 2 -15.67 18.10 -22.77
N TYR A 3 -14.58 18.26 -23.50
CA TYR A 3 -14.19 17.34 -24.58
C TYR A 3 -13.16 16.35 -24.04
N GLN A 4 -13.48 15.06 -24.14
CA GLN A 4 -12.60 13.96 -23.80
C GLN A 4 -11.87 13.49 -25.06
N SER A 5 -10.54 13.47 -25.05
CA SER A 5 -9.75 13.11 -26.21
C SER A 5 -9.07 11.74 -26.12
N SER A 6 -8.96 11.14 -24.91
CA SER A 6 -8.21 9.91 -24.69
C SER A 6 -9.04 8.63 -24.74
N GLY A 7 -10.37 8.75 -24.69
CA GLY A 7 -11.27 7.59 -24.55
C GLY A 7 -11.34 7.03 -23.14
N LEU A 8 -10.64 7.61 -22.14
CA LEU A 8 -10.74 7.23 -20.74
C LEU A 8 -11.71 8.14 -19.98
N PRO A 9 -12.30 7.65 -18.87
CA PRO A 9 -13.00 8.52 -17.94
C PRO A 9 -12.07 9.64 -17.46
N THR A 10 -12.62 10.84 -17.29
CA THR A 10 -11.85 12.01 -16.87
C THR A 10 -12.35 12.55 -15.54
N LEU A 11 -11.41 12.82 -14.65
CA LEU A 11 -11.63 13.37 -13.33
C LEU A 11 -11.16 14.82 -13.29
N TYR A 12 -12.10 15.75 -13.11
CA TYR A 12 -11.85 17.17 -12.91
C TYR A 12 -11.88 17.47 -11.42
N LEU A 13 -10.79 17.95 -10.89
CA LEU A 13 -10.61 18.33 -9.49
C LEU A 13 -10.42 19.84 -9.40
N GLN A 14 -11.09 20.47 -8.47
CA GLN A 14 -10.94 21.88 -8.18
C GLN A 14 -10.69 22.06 -6.69
N THR A 15 -9.56 22.64 -6.30
CA THR A 15 -9.28 23.03 -4.91
C THR A 15 -10.04 24.29 -4.54
N ALA A 16 -10.37 24.47 -3.28
CA ALA A 16 -11.09 25.67 -2.80
C ALA A 16 -10.32 26.96 -3.08
N SER A 17 -8.99 26.92 -3.04
CA SER A 17 -8.13 28.08 -3.37
C SER A 17 -7.97 28.33 -4.87
N GLY A 18 -8.36 27.38 -5.73
CA GLY A 18 -8.08 27.42 -7.17
C GLY A 18 -6.60 27.22 -7.52
N SER A 19 -5.76 26.83 -6.54
CA SER A 19 -4.33 26.65 -6.72
C SER A 19 -3.87 25.32 -6.10
N GLU A 20 -2.92 24.65 -6.73
CA GLU A 20 -2.31 23.43 -6.20
C GLU A 20 -1.14 23.69 -5.24
N LYS A 21 -0.66 24.96 -5.17
CA LYS A 21 0.55 25.30 -4.43
C LYS A 21 0.53 24.79 -3.00
N LYS A 22 -0.54 25.08 -2.25
CA LYS A 22 -0.64 24.68 -0.84
C LYS A 22 -0.53 23.17 -0.65
N ILE A 23 -1.27 22.39 -1.44
CA ILE A 23 -1.25 20.92 -1.31
C ILE A 23 0.03 20.31 -1.83
N HIS A 24 0.76 20.96 -2.75
CA HIS A 24 2.05 20.49 -3.27
C HIS A 24 3.24 20.80 -2.35
N ASP A 25 3.14 21.83 -1.51
CA ASP A 25 4.23 22.22 -0.59
C ASP A 25 4.52 21.12 0.47
N SER A 26 3.51 20.36 0.89
CA SER A 26 3.68 19.29 1.86
C SER A 26 2.54 18.28 1.81
N LYS A 27 2.87 16.98 1.97
CA LYS A 27 1.86 15.91 2.13
C LYS A 27 0.98 16.05 3.39
N LYS A 28 1.35 16.94 4.30
CA LYS A 28 0.53 17.29 5.47
C LYS A 28 -0.52 18.34 5.17
N ASN A 29 -0.35 19.07 4.07
CA ASN A 29 -1.29 20.10 3.65
C ASN A 29 -2.46 19.47 2.91
N GLU A 30 -3.64 19.97 3.19
CA GLU A 30 -4.87 19.55 2.54
C GLU A 30 -5.80 20.74 2.30
N GLU A 31 -6.70 20.59 1.36
CA GLU A 31 -7.77 21.53 1.07
C GLU A 31 -9.08 20.79 0.84
N THR A 32 -10.17 21.49 0.98
CA THR A 32 -11.48 21.10 0.43
C THR A 32 -11.53 21.40 -1.07
N GLY A 33 -12.55 20.92 -1.73
CA GLY A 33 -12.71 21.18 -3.15
C GLY A 33 -13.96 20.57 -3.75
N THR A 34 -13.97 20.43 -5.05
CA THR A 34 -15.02 19.74 -5.79
C THR A 34 -14.43 18.80 -6.81
N MET A 35 -15.23 17.81 -7.23
CA MET A 35 -14.91 16.91 -8.32
C MET A 35 -16.06 16.74 -9.29
N LEU A 36 -15.69 16.51 -10.54
CA LEU A 36 -16.57 16.04 -11.59
C LEU A 36 -15.88 14.85 -12.26
N LEU A 37 -16.56 13.71 -12.34
CA LEU A 37 -16.14 12.53 -13.08
C LEU A 37 -17.05 12.38 -14.28
N VAL A 38 -16.48 12.28 -15.47
CA VAL A 38 -17.18 12.00 -16.72
C VAL A 38 -16.69 10.71 -17.35
N ASP A 39 -17.53 10.03 -18.14
CA ASP A 39 -17.12 8.89 -18.97
C ASP A 39 -16.39 9.33 -20.25
N ALA A 40 -16.07 8.37 -21.10
CA ALA A 40 -15.40 8.62 -22.38
C ALA A 40 -16.26 9.45 -23.36
N GLU A 41 -17.57 9.40 -23.24
CA GLU A 41 -18.56 10.11 -24.06
C GLU A 41 -18.87 11.52 -23.51
N GLY A 42 -18.35 11.86 -22.31
CA GLY A 42 -18.57 13.13 -21.64
C GLY A 42 -19.82 13.20 -20.76
N ASN A 43 -20.48 12.05 -20.50
CA ASN A 43 -21.60 12.02 -19.58
C ASN A 43 -21.11 12.10 -18.14
N THR A 44 -21.82 12.86 -17.31
CA THR A 44 -21.49 12.97 -15.88
C THR A 44 -21.82 11.67 -15.15
N LEU A 45 -20.79 11.03 -14.60
CA LEU A 45 -20.91 9.85 -13.74
C LEU A 45 -21.04 10.22 -12.26
N HIS A 46 -20.28 11.25 -11.84
CA HIS A 46 -20.34 11.74 -10.46
C HIS A 46 -19.95 13.23 -10.41
N MET A 47 -20.65 13.99 -9.56
CA MET A 47 -20.29 15.35 -9.23
C MET A 47 -20.53 15.57 -7.73
N GLY A 48 -19.56 16.14 -7.03
CA GLY A 48 -19.70 16.33 -5.59
C GLY A 48 -18.58 17.15 -4.96
N ALA A 49 -18.78 17.46 -3.69
CA ALA A 49 -17.76 18.11 -2.88
C ALA A 49 -16.69 17.13 -2.40
N LEU A 50 -15.49 17.64 -2.21
CA LEU A 50 -14.38 16.98 -1.58
C LEU A 50 -14.16 17.58 -0.20
N SER A 51 -14.30 16.77 0.85
CA SER A 51 -13.89 17.17 2.19
C SER A 51 -12.36 17.27 2.30
N ARG A 52 -11.62 16.61 1.39
CA ARG A 52 -10.17 16.68 1.35
C ARG A 52 -9.58 16.34 0.00
N ILE A 53 -8.58 17.12 -0.41
CA ILE A 53 -7.62 16.78 -1.45
C ILE A 53 -6.22 17.08 -0.93
N ARG A 54 -5.27 16.15 -1.13
CA ARG A 54 -3.86 16.30 -0.76
C ARG A 54 -2.97 15.42 -1.64
N ILE A 55 -1.68 15.72 -1.69
CA ILE A 55 -0.70 14.78 -2.26
C ILE A 55 -0.48 13.60 -1.30
N ARG A 56 -0.06 12.47 -1.89
CA ARG A 56 0.27 11.24 -1.16
C ARG A 56 1.55 10.61 -1.69
N GLY A 57 2.01 9.60 -0.96
CA GLY A 57 3.21 8.82 -1.29
C GLY A 57 4.38 9.13 -0.35
N ASN A 58 5.47 8.44 -0.56
CA ASN A 58 6.74 8.66 0.13
C ASN A 58 7.75 9.27 -0.86
N SER A 59 8.52 8.44 -1.56
CA SER A 59 9.45 8.87 -2.61
C SER A 59 8.75 9.57 -3.77
N THR A 60 7.55 9.12 -4.13
CA THR A 60 6.75 9.71 -5.23
C THR A 60 6.35 11.16 -5.01
N THR A 61 6.42 11.67 -3.78
CA THR A 61 6.19 13.11 -3.52
C THR A 61 7.34 14.00 -4.01
N LEU A 62 8.49 13.43 -4.32
CA LEU A 62 9.64 14.16 -4.87
C LEU A 62 9.51 14.42 -6.37
N PHE A 63 8.68 13.65 -7.07
CA PHE A 63 8.48 13.81 -8.51
C PHE A 63 7.54 14.99 -8.82
N ALA A 64 7.70 15.55 -10.01
CA ALA A 64 6.87 16.65 -10.47
C ALA A 64 5.40 16.26 -10.61
N LYS A 65 5.10 15.08 -11.18
CA LYS A 65 3.75 14.52 -11.24
C LYS A 65 3.41 13.90 -9.89
N LYS A 66 2.50 14.53 -9.15
CA LYS A 66 2.10 14.11 -7.79
C LYS A 66 0.99 13.08 -7.83
N ALA A 67 1.05 12.11 -6.93
CA ALA A 67 -0.09 11.26 -6.61
C ALA A 67 -1.00 11.98 -5.61
N TYR A 68 -2.32 11.74 -5.70
CA TYR A 68 -3.30 12.42 -4.85
C TYR A 68 -4.11 11.42 -4.02
N GLN A 69 -4.61 11.91 -2.89
CA GLN A 69 -5.67 11.28 -2.12
C GLN A 69 -6.82 12.27 -2.03
N ILE A 70 -8.01 11.82 -2.40
CA ILE A 70 -9.24 12.59 -2.30
C ILE A 70 -10.19 11.92 -1.30
N LYS A 71 -10.99 12.73 -0.60
CA LYS A 71 -12.05 12.26 0.29
C LYS A 71 -13.34 12.98 -0.06
N LEU A 72 -14.33 12.20 -0.47
CA LEU A 72 -15.68 12.69 -0.77
C LEU A 72 -16.41 13.06 0.53
N ASP A 73 -17.37 13.96 0.46
CA ASP A 73 -18.26 14.26 1.59
C ASP A 73 -19.18 13.08 1.93
N ALA A 74 -19.66 12.38 0.91
CA ALA A 74 -20.48 11.18 1.04
C ALA A 74 -19.83 10.00 0.30
N LYS A 75 -20.13 8.77 0.73
CA LYS A 75 -19.69 7.57 0.01
C LYS A 75 -20.33 7.53 -1.39
N ALA A 76 -19.52 7.35 -2.41
CA ALA A 76 -19.98 7.17 -3.79
C ALA A 76 -19.25 6.01 -4.46
N ASP A 77 -19.93 5.34 -5.37
CA ASP A 77 -19.34 4.37 -6.28
C ASP A 77 -18.74 5.12 -7.47
N LEU A 78 -17.43 5.04 -7.61
CA LEU A 78 -16.73 5.60 -8.76
C LEU A 78 -16.38 4.48 -9.74
N LEU A 79 -16.95 4.52 -10.93
CA LEU A 79 -16.65 3.58 -12.04
C LEU A 79 -16.93 2.10 -11.71
N GLY A 80 -17.95 1.81 -10.91
CA GLY A 80 -18.33 0.43 -10.55
C GLY A 80 -17.35 -0.25 -9.57
N MET A 81 -16.59 0.53 -8.79
CA MET A 81 -15.59 0.01 -7.85
C MET A 81 -16.11 -0.09 -6.40
N GLY A 82 -17.43 0.01 -6.19
CA GLY A 82 -18.04 0.02 -4.85
C GLY A 82 -18.03 1.39 -4.17
N LYS A 83 -18.83 1.51 -3.10
CA LYS A 83 -19.03 2.80 -2.42
C LYS A 83 -17.93 3.10 -1.42
N ALA A 84 -17.21 4.21 -1.64
CA ALA A 84 -16.19 4.71 -0.73
C ALA A 84 -16.20 6.23 -0.59
N LYS A 85 -15.61 6.71 0.53
CA LYS A 85 -15.29 8.14 0.68
C LYS A 85 -13.87 8.45 0.24
N THR A 86 -12.91 7.58 0.51
CA THR A 86 -11.49 7.85 0.28
C THR A 86 -11.01 7.10 -0.95
N TRP A 87 -10.48 7.85 -1.90
CA TRP A 87 -9.94 7.35 -3.16
C TRP A 87 -8.50 7.83 -3.35
N VAL A 88 -7.75 7.09 -4.15
CA VAL A 88 -6.35 7.36 -4.43
C VAL A 88 -6.17 7.47 -5.95
N LEU A 89 -5.39 8.46 -6.35
CA LEU A 89 -4.92 8.66 -7.72
C LEU A 89 -3.42 8.38 -7.74
N LEU A 90 -3.04 7.18 -8.17
CA LEU A 90 -1.64 6.80 -8.35
C LEU A 90 -1.12 7.43 -9.63
N ALA A 91 0.00 8.13 -9.52
CA ALA A 91 0.58 8.86 -10.65
C ALA A 91 1.36 7.96 -11.62
N ASN A 92 1.69 6.72 -11.20
CA ASN A 92 2.54 5.77 -11.95
C ASN A 92 3.81 6.42 -12.49
N VAL A 93 4.41 7.32 -11.69
CA VAL A 93 5.51 8.18 -12.15
C VAL A 93 6.81 7.41 -12.40
N ILE A 94 6.99 6.28 -11.72
CA ILE A 94 8.14 5.40 -11.89
C ILE A 94 7.92 4.49 -13.10
N ASP A 95 6.68 4.09 -13.36
CA ASP A 95 6.32 3.26 -14.49
C ASP A 95 6.20 4.07 -15.78
N GLY A 96 7.25 4.09 -16.58
CA GLY A 96 7.25 4.73 -17.91
C GLY A 96 6.28 4.10 -18.91
N THR A 97 5.67 2.95 -18.61
CA THR A 97 4.65 2.30 -19.44
C THR A 97 3.23 2.55 -18.95
N LEU A 98 3.06 2.91 -17.67
CA LEU A 98 1.84 3.22 -16.90
C LEU A 98 1.00 2.02 -16.42
N PRO A 99 0.89 0.86 -17.09
CA PRO A 99 -0.08 -0.17 -16.71
C PRO A 99 0.40 -1.17 -15.64
N ARG A 100 1.64 -1.12 -15.14
CA ARG A 100 2.18 -2.15 -14.23
C ARG A 100 1.32 -2.37 -12.98
N ASN A 101 0.87 -1.31 -12.33
CA ASN A 101 -0.06 -1.45 -11.19
C ASN A 101 -1.37 -2.11 -11.59
N THR A 102 -1.94 -1.76 -12.76
CA THR A 102 -3.17 -2.36 -13.27
C THR A 102 -2.99 -3.85 -13.54
N LEU A 103 -1.90 -4.22 -14.24
CA LEU A 103 -1.56 -5.62 -14.53
C LEU A 103 -1.39 -6.43 -13.25
N ALA A 104 -0.65 -5.90 -12.27
CA ALA A 104 -0.43 -6.58 -11.00
C ALA A 104 -1.73 -6.79 -10.22
N LEU A 105 -2.57 -5.77 -10.10
CA LEU A 105 -3.85 -5.88 -9.38
C LEU A 105 -4.83 -6.83 -10.09
N ASN A 106 -4.88 -6.82 -11.43
CA ASN A 106 -5.73 -7.74 -12.17
C ASN A 106 -5.23 -9.19 -12.09
N LEU A 107 -3.91 -9.39 -12.21
CA LEU A 107 -3.30 -10.72 -12.07
C LEU A 107 -3.57 -11.32 -10.69
N THR A 108 -3.37 -10.54 -9.61
CA THR A 108 -3.64 -11.01 -8.25
C THR A 108 -5.11 -11.34 -8.00
N ARG A 109 -6.00 -10.54 -8.58
CA ARG A 109 -7.45 -10.85 -8.51
C ARG A 109 -7.78 -12.15 -9.21
N ALA A 110 -7.25 -12.38 -10.40
CA ALA A 110 -7.43 -13.62 -11.15
C ALA A 110 -6.80 -14.83 -10.43
N ALA A 111 -5.70 -14.63 -9.70
CA ALA A 111 -5.08 -15.66 -8.86
C ALA A 111 -5.86 -15.94 -7.55
N GLY A 112 -6.97 -15.24 -7.30
CA GLY A 112 -7.82 -15.48 -6.14
C GLY A 112 -7.32 -14.90 -4.82
N LEU A 113 -6.33 -14.00 -4.83
CA LEU A 113 -5.92 -13.33 -3.59
C LEU A 113 -7.05 -12.41 -3.09
N PRO A 114 -7.31 -12.37 -1.77
CA PRO A 114 -8.41 -11.61 -1.23
C PRO A 114 -8.14 -10.10 -1.19
N PHE A 115 -9.22 -9.32 -1.15
CA PHE A 115 -9.23 -7.88 -0.90
C PHE A 115 -8.40 -7.04 -1.88
N ILE A 116 -8.34 -7.45 -3.15
CA ILE A 116 -7.62 -6.70 -4.17
C ILE A 116 -8.37 -5.42 -4.51
N SER A 117 -7.69 -4.27 -4.34
CA SER A 117 -8.26 -2.96 -4.68
C SER A 117 -8.70 -2.91 -6.14
N PRO A 118 -9.97 -2.63 -6.43
CA PRO A 118 -10.38 -2.33 -7.79
C PRO A 118 -9.70 -1.04 -8.27
N CYS A 119 -9.42 -0.97 -9.56
CA CYS A 119 -8.74 0.16 -10.15
C CYS A 119 -9.24 0.48 -11.56
N ARG A 120 -9.13 1.74 -11.95
CA ARG A 120 -9.48 2.23 -13.30
C ARG A 120 -8.48 3.30 -13.73
N ALA A 121 -7.99 3.21 -14.96
CA ALA A 121 -7.21 4.29 -15.56
C ALA A 121 -8.14 5.48 -15.84
N VAL A 122 -7.68 6.68 -15.50
CA VAL A 122 -8.42 7.94 -15.69
C VAL A 122 -7.47 9.04 -16.11
N ASP A 123 -7.97 10.01 -16.85
CA ASP A 123 -7.29 11.29 -17.02
C ASP A 123 -7.66 12.26 -15.90
N VAL A 124 -6.71 13.06 -15.45
CA VAL A 124 -6.93 14.00 -14.33
C VAL A 124 -6.63 15.43 -14.77
N TYR A 125 -7.59 16.31 -14.48
CA TYR A 125 -7.42 17.77 -14.49
C TYR A 125 -7.49 18.29 -13.06
N LEU A 126 -6.58 19.17 -12.69
CA LEU A 126 -6.58 19.87 -11.40
C LEU A 126 -6.53 21.37 -11.64
N ASN A 127 -7.54 22.08 -11.14
CA ASN A 127 -7.70 23.53 -11.33
C ASN A 127 -7.62 23.96 -12.81
N GLY A 128 -8.22 23.15 -13.69
CA GLY A 128 -8.24 23.40 -15.13
C GLY A 128 -7.01 22.94 -15.91
N GLU A 129 -5.94 22.50 -15.22
CA GLU A 129 -4.72 22.02 -15.86
C GLU A 129 -4.69 20.48 -15.95
N TYR A 130 -4.35 19.94 -17.12
CA TYR A 130 -4.19 18.49 -17.33
C TYR A 130 -2.99 17.96 -16.55
N LYS A 131 -3.23 17.00 -15.68
CA LYS A 131 -2.19 16.38 -14.83
C LYS A 131 -1.70 15.02 -15.35
N GLY A 132 -2.35 14.49 -16.37
CA GLY A 132 -1.94 13.25 -17.04
C GLY A 132 -2.82 12.07 -16.71
N ASN A 133 -2.35 10.89 -17.13
CA ASN A 133 -2.96 9.61 -16.81
C ASN A 133 -2.69 9.22 -15.36
N TYR A 134 -3.71 8.74 -14.67
CA TYR A 134 -3.64 8.23 -13.30
C TYR A 134 -4.38 6.90 -13.18
N LEU A 135 -4.01 6.13 -12.17
CA LEU A 135 -4.80 4.98 -11.75
C LEU A 135 -5.66 5.39 -10.55
N LEU A 136 -6.97 5.49 -10.77
CA LEU A 136 -7.94 5.65 -9.69
C LEU A 136 -8.16 4.30 -9.02
N CYS A 137 -7.94 4.23 -7.74
CA CYS A 137 -8.13 3.01 -6.96
C CYS A 137 -8.54 3.31 -5.52
N GLU A 138 -8.90 2.26 -4.81
CA GLU A 138 -9.23 2.36 -3.41
C GLU A 138 -7.97 2.46 -2.55
N LYS A 139 -8.07 3.13 -1.41
CA LYS A 139 -7.05 3.05 -0.37
C LYS A 139 -7.10 1.66 0.28
N VAL A 140 -5.95 1.07 0.57
CA VAL A 140 -5.85 -0.11 1.43
C VAL A 140 -6.28 0.28 2.84
N GLN A 141 -7.41 -0.27 3.28
CA GLN A 141 -8.03 0.01 4.60
C GLN A 141 -9.07 -1.04 4.95
N ILE A 142 -9.34 -1.22 6.24
CA ILE A 142 -10.47 -2.03 6.72
C ILE A 142 -11.79 -1.33 6.36
N GLY A 143 -12.82 -2.10 6.04
CA GLY A 143 -14.15 -1.61 5.74
C GLY A 143 -14.97 -2.61 4.94
N LYS A 144 -16.29 -2.48 5.02
CA LYS A 144 -17.25 -3.46 4.47
C LYS A 144 -17.04 -3.78 2.98
N GLU A 145 -16.69 -2.78 2.19
CA GLU A 145 -16.46 -2.90 0.74
C GLU A 145 -14.95 -2.94 0.40
N ARG A 146 -14.09 -3.17 1.39
CA ARG A 146 -12.64 -3.11 1.33
C ARG A 146 -12.05 -4.41 1.88
N ILE A 147 -11.17 -4.30 2.87
CA ILE A 147 -10.72 -5.43 3.67
C ILE A 147 -11.85 -5.70 4.67
N ALA A 148 -12.75 -6.62 4.30
CA ALA A 148 -14.00 -6.88 5.03
C ALA A 148 -13.72 -7.80 6.23
N ILE A 149 -12.95 -7.31 7.20
CA ILE A 149 -12.67 -7.94 8.47
C ILE A 149 -13.24 -7.10 9.61
N HIS A 150 -13.15 -7.59 10.85
CA HIS A 150 -13.56 -6.84 12.04
C HIS A 150 -12.90 -5.45 12.08
N ASP A 151 -13.67 -4.41 12.36
CA ASP A 151 -13.20 -3.03 12.45
C ASP A 151 -12.95 -2.66 13.92
N LEU A 152 -11.77 -3.05 14.42
CA LEU A 152 -11.34 -2.79 15.79
C LEU A 152 -11.18 -1.28 16.04
N GLU A 153 -10.87 -0.48 15.02
CA GLU A 153 -10.78 0.97 15.15
C GLU A 153 -12.15 1.58 15.42
N GLU A 154 -13.17 1.20 14.64
CA GLU A 154 -14.54 1.68 14.82
C GLU A 154 -15.09 1.28 16.21
N GLU A 155 -14.88 0.03 16.64
CA GLU A 155 -15.31 -0.43 17.96
C GLU A 155 -14.62 0.34 19.09
N THR A 156 -13.31 0.55 18.98
CA THR A 156 -12.53 1.33 19.95
C THR A 156 -13.00 2.78 20.01
N GLU A 157 -13.26 3.41 18.85
CA GLU A 157 -13.78 4.78 18.77
C GLU A 157 -15.17 4.91 19.40
N LEU A 158 -16.06 3.96 19.13
CA LEU A 158 -17.40 3.95 19.72
C LEU A 158 -17.35 3.83 21.25
N LEU A 159 -16.49 2.95 21.78
CA LEU A 159 -16.32 2.74 23.19
C LEU A 159 -15.78 3.97 23.92
N ASN A 160 -14.93 4.74 23.28
CA ASN A 160 -14.30 5.94 23.85
C ASN A 160 -14.98 7.27 23.43
N GLY A 161 -16.16 7.21 22.79
CA GLY A 161 -16.93 8.39 22.42
C GLY A 161 -16.35 9.16 21.21
N GLN A 162 -15.60 8.50 20.34
CA GLN A 162 -15.02 9.05 19.10
C GLN A 162 -14.01 10.19 19.29
N ASP A 163 -13.54 10.45 20.51
CA ASP A 163 -12.59 11.54 20.80
C ASP A 163 -11.17 11.03 21.08
N LEU A 164 -10.77 9.97 20.39
CA LEU A 164 -9.43 9.38 20.52
C LEU A 164 -8.28 10.35 20.24
N PRO A 165 -8.39 11.33 19.31
CA PRO A 165 -7.34 12.33 19.12
C PRO A 165 -7.09 13.22 20.35
N ALA A 166 -8.07 13.38 21.26
CA ALA A 166 -7.92 14.17 22.47
C ALA A 166 -7.11 13.46 23.56
N TYR A 167 -7.03 12.12 23.50
CA TYR A 167 -6.15 11.37 24.40
C TYR A 167 -4.69 11.61 24.04
N GLY A 168 -3.95 12.11 25.01
CA GLY A 168 -2.53 12.45 24.82
C GLY A 168 -1.70 11.26 24.38
N LEU A 169 -0.58 11.57 23.75
CA LEU A 169 0.41 10.59 23.40
C LEU A 169 1.01 9.98 24.66
N VAL A 170 0.81 8.70 24.87
CA VAL A 170 1.53 7.94 25.88
C VAL A 170 2.65 7.16 25.20
N TYR A 171 3.74 7.11 25.88
CA TYR A 171 4.99 6.56 25.40
C TYR A 171 5.06 5.07 25.69
N GLY A 172 5.46 4.28 24.72
CA GLY A 172 5.90 2.92 24.96
C GLY A 172 6.93 2.97 26.10
N THR A 173 6.72 2.22 27.14
CA THR A 173 7.64 2.24 28.28
C THR A 173 9.01 1.78 27.83
N ALA A 174 10.02 2.50 28.20
CA ALA A 174 11.40 2.14 27.96
C ALA A 174 11.75 0.74 28.52
N ALA A 175 10.98 0.19 29.46
CA ALA A 175 11.09 -1.19 29.95
C ALA A 175 10.85 -2.23 28.83
N GLN A 176 9.91 -1.98 27.90
CA GLN A 176 9.64 -2.84 26.77
C GLN A 176 10.68 -2.70 25.65
N LEU A 177 11.38 -1.57 25.65
CA LEU A 177 12.47 -1.27 24.72
C LEU A 177 13.85 -1.43 25.38
N GLY A 178 13.92 -1.87 26.65
CA GLY A 178 15.14 -2.15 27.37
C GLY A 178 15.80 -0.95 28.05
N THR A 179 15.09 0.16 28.26
CA THR A 179 15.56 1.33 29.01
C THR A 179 14.42 1.87 29.89
N PRO A 180 14.47 1.69 31.23
CA PRO A 180 13.35 1.98 32.13
C PRO A 180 13.01 3.47 32.36
N GLU A 181 13.78 4.40 31.86
CA GLU A 181 13.75 5.77 32.38
C GLU A 181 13.50 6.89 31.36
N GLU A 182 13.39 6.60 30.07
CA GLU A 182 13.20 7.64 29.06
C GLU A 182 11.86 7.56 28.34
N SER A 183 10.89 8.34 28.77
CA SER A 183 9.72 8.64 27.96
C SER A 183 10.12 9.60 26.82
N VAL A 184 10.07 9.16 25.57
CA VAL A 184 10.38 10.00 24.40
C VAL A 184 9.09 10.46 23.74
N ASN A 185 8.84 11.76 23.71
CA ASN A 185 7.73 12.33 22.95
C ASN A 185 8.02 12.24 21.44
N VAL A 186 7.42 11.26 20.81
CA VAL A 186 7.66 10.94 19.39
C VAL A 186 7.17 12.03 18.46
N THR A 187 6.10 12.73 18.81
CA THR A 187 5.49 13.72 17.90
C THR A 187 6.20 15.05 17.89
N SER A 188 6.82 15.46 18.99
CA SER A 188 7.47 16.77 19.09
C SER A 188 8.96 16.76 18.77
N ARG A 189 9.64 15.62 18.91
CA ARG A 189 11.11 15.54 18.81
C ARG A 189 11.65 14.92 17.54
N VAL A 190 10.87 14.13 16.81
CA VAL A 190 11.43 13.39 15.67
C VAL A 190 11.02 14.02 14.36
N LYS A 191 11.68 15.10 14.00
CA LYS A 191 11.62 15.65 12.63
C LYS A 191 12.54 14.90 11.65
N SER A 192 13.41 14.03 12.14
CA SER A 192 14.36 13.26 11.33
C SER A 192 14.78 11.98 12.05
N LEU A 193 14.85 10.88 11.31
CA LEU A 193 15.34 9.56 11.75
C LEU A 193 16.74 9.56 12.34
N SER A 194 17.62 10.45 11.85
CA SER A 194 18.98 10.57 12.34
C SER A 194 19.07 11.00 13.80
N LYS A 195 17.99 11.56 14.34
CA LYS A 195 17.91 12.02 15.73
C LYS A 195 17.31 11.00 16.71
N LEU A 196 16.91 9.82 16.22
CA LEU A 196 16.51 8.73 17.12
C LEU A 196 17.75 8.14 17.79
N PRO A 197 17.71 7.90 19.11
CA PRO A 197 18.74 7.14 19.78
C PRO A 197 18.96 5.78 19.10
N ASP A 198 20.18 5.31 19.04
CA ASP A 198 20.52 4.07 18.32
C ASP A 198 19.79 2.85 18.90
N TRP A 199 19.50 2.85 20.19
CA TRP A 199 18.70 1.81 20.84
C TRP A 199 17.23 1.73 20.35
N LEU A 200 16.68 2.85 19.85
CA LEU A 200 15.32 2.90 19.28
C LEU A 200 15.29 2.42 17.83
N LYS A 201 16.44 2.41 17.16
CA LYS A 201 16.55 2.03 15.74
C LYS A 201 16.58 0.52 15.52
N MET A 202 17.07 -0.24 16.47
CA MET A 202 17.52 -1.61 16.22
C MET A 202 17.03 -2.67 17.20
N LYS A 203 16.40 -2.32 18.32
CA LYS A 203 15.98 -3.32 19.32
C LYS A 203 14.60 -3.89 19.05
N PRO A 204 14.41 -5.21 19.27
CA PRO A 204 13.09 -5.82 19.34
C PRO A 204 12.23 -5.15 20.40
N GLY A 205 10.93 -5.05 20.15
CA GLY A 205 10.00 -4.48 21.09
C GLY A 205 8.81 -3.77 20.46
N VAL A 206 7.91 -3.33 21.31
CA VAL A 206 6.68 -2.65 20.94
C VAL A 206 6.80 -1.16 21.15
N TRP A 207 6.30 -0.42 20.20
CA TRP A 207 6.16 1.02 20.28
C TRP A 207 4.71 1.42 20.01
N SER A 208 4.11 2.13 20.95
CA SER A 208 2.82 2.78 20.76
C SER A 208 2.88 4.19 21.35
N ALA A 209 2.40 5.15 20.58
CA ALA A 209 2.35 6.55 21.00
C ALA A 209 0.99 6.93 21.59
N ARG A 210 0.10 5.98 21.78
CA ARG A 210 -1.23 6.24 22.33
C ARG A 210 -1.56 5.28 23.46
N ASP A 211 -2.16 5.84 24.49
CA ASP A 211 -2.93 5.11 25.46
C ASP A 211 -4.39 5.58 25.34
N ILE A 212 -5.30 4.66 25.41
CA ILE A 212 -6.74 4.93 25.36
C ILE A 212 -7.37 4.40 26.66
N PRO A 213 -8.38 5.08 27.20
CA PRO A 213 -8.95 4.70 28.49
C PRO A 213 -9.58 3.31 28.48
N LEU A 214 -10.20 2.93 27.37
CA LEU A 214 -10.96 1.70 27.24
C LEU A 214 -10.58 0.97 25.95
N ASP A 215 -10.09 -0.24 26.10
CA ASP A 215 -9.98 -1.20 24.99
C ASP A 215 -11.28 -2.01 24.89
N PRO A 216 -11.69 -2.44 23.68
CA PRO A 216 -12.70 -3.47 23.51
C PRO A 216 -12.34 -4.76 24.27
N THR A 217 -13.34 -5.53 24.63
CA THR A 217 -13.13 -6.80 25.35
C THR A 217 -12.36 -7.80 24.52
N ASP A 218 -12.60 -7.82 23.22
CA ASP A 218 -11.86 -8.63 22.25
C ASP A 218 -10.98 -7.73 21.38
N ILE A 219 -9.68 -7.85 21.55
CA ILE A 219 -8.65 -7.17 20.77
C ILE A 219 -7.79 -8.16 19.97
N SER A 220 -8.28 -9.38 19.76
CA SER A 220 -7.51 -10.47 19.13
C SER A 220 -7.50 -10.40 17.60
N GLY A 221 -8.37 -9.61 16.97
CA GLY A 221 -8.51 -9.43 15.52
C GLY A 221 -8.74 -7.97 15.12
N GLY A 222 -9.01 -7.76 13.83
CA GLY A 222 -9.25 -6.41 13.30
C GLY A 222 -7.98 -5.61 13.01
N TYR A 223 -6.90 -6.29 12.63
CA TYR A 223 -5.61 -5.64 12.37
C TYR A 223 -5.24 -5.65 10.89
N LEU A 224 -4.76 -4.51 10.43
CA LEU A 224 -4.04 -4.35 9.18
C LEU A 224 -2.63 -3.84 9.47
N LEU A 225 -1.62 -4.55 8.98
CA LEU A 225 -0.22 -4.23 9.22
C LEU A 225 0.52 -4.02 7.89
N GLU A 226 1.60 -3.26 7.96
CA GLU A 226 2.50 -3.06 6.81
C GLU A 226 3.94 -3.26 7.25
N VAL A 227 4.73 -3.93 6.40
CA VAL A 227 6.18 -4.02 6.59
C VAL A 227 6.78 -2.62 6.43
N ALA A 228 7.58 -2.21 7.39
CA ALA A 228 8.19 -0.89 7.43
C ALA A 228 9.68 -0.97 7.74
N LEU A 229 10.46 -1.51 6.80
CA LEU A 229 11.92 -1.56 6.95
C LEU A 229 12.53 -0.15 7.03
N LYS A 230 11.97 0.80 6.28
CA LYS A 230 12.29 2.21 6.47
C LYS A 230 11.59 2.67 7.74
N ASN A 231 12.38 3.18 8.68
CA ASN A 231 11.90 3.71 9.94
C ASN A 231 10.83 4.80 9.73
N ASN A 232 9.59 4.39 9.49
CA ASN A 232 8.49 5.33 9.33
C ASN A 232 8.00 5.76 10.72
N ILE A 233 8.65 6.79 11.26
CA ILE A 233 8.33 7.37 12.57
C ILE A 233 7.01 8.16 12.59
N SER A 234 6.40 8.38 11.43
CA SER A 234 5.09 9.03 11.37
C SER A 234 3.93 8.14 11.84
N THR A 235 4.19 6.83 11.99
CA THR A 235 3.21 5.87 12.51
C THR A 235 3.72 5.34 13.84
N PRO A 236 3.14 5.79 14.96
CA PRO A 236 3.63 5.45 16.28
C PRO A 236 3.38 3.98 16.66
N ALA A 237 2.23 3.42 16.30
CA ALA A 237 1.89 2.04 16.60
C ALA A 237 2.70 1.09 15.68
N ARG A 238 3.73 0.48 16.26
CA ARG A 238 4.67 -0.39 15.53
C ARG A 238 5.40 -1.32 16.47
N PHE A 239 6.04 -2.34 15.91
CA PHE A 239 6.90 -3.24 16.66
C PHE A 239 8.03 -3.81 15.79
N THR A 240 9.01 -4.39 16.45
CA THR A 240 10.13 -5.10 15.82
C THR A 240 10.27 -6.46 16.46
N CYS A 241 10.23 -7.54 15.67
CA CYS A 241 10.47 -8.90 16.12
C CYS A 241 11.98 -9.15 16.36
N ASP A 242 12.31 -10.26 17.02
CA ASP A 242 13.69 -10.60 17.39
C ASP A 242 14.62 -10.74 16.19
N SER A 243 14.11 -11.22 15.05
CA SER A 243 14.86 -11.25 13.79
C SER A 243 15.15 -9.89 13.16
N GLY A 244 14.57 -8.82 13.71
CA GLY A 244 14.65 -7.46 13.15
C GLY A 244 13.53 -7.12 12.18
N TRP A 245 12.53 -7.98 12.03
CA TRP A 245 11.36 -7.73 11.19
C TRP A 245 10.49 -6.64 11.78
N LYS A 246 10.28 -5.57 11.02
CA LYS A 246 9.59 -4.35 11.47
C LYS A 246 8.20 -4.25 10.85
N LEU A 247 7.18 -4.08 11.69
CA LEU A 247 5.80 -3.90 11.28
C LEU A 247 5.20 -2.64 11.89
N VAL A 248 4.34 -2.02 11.10
CA VAL A 248 3.55 -0.86 11.49
C VAL A 248 2.08 -1.30 11.49
N VAL A 249 1.38 -1.00 12.56
CA VAL A 249 -0.08 -1.17 12.61
C VAL A 249 -0.71 -0.02 11.86
N ARG A 250 -1.37 -0.33 10.75
CA ARG A 250 -2.07 0.65 9.90
C ARG A 250 -3.50 0.87 10.35
N GLU A 251 -4.13 -0.20 10.78
CA GLU A 251 -5.44 -0.18 11.42
C GLU A 251 -5.45 -1.23 12.55
N PRO A 252 -5.93 -0.84 13.71
CA PRO A 252 -6.43 0.49 14.06
C PRO A 252 -5.32 1.55 14.02
N GLY A 253 -5.59 2.69 13.37
CA GLY A 253 -4.63 3.81 13.26
C GLY A 253 -4.36 4.49 14.61
N ASN A 254 -5.25 4.28 15.55
CA ASN A 254 -5.17 4.75 16.94
C ASN A 254 -4.88 3.61 17.92
N ALA A 255 -4.20 2.54 17.50
CA ALA A 255 -3.98 1.37 18.31
C ALA A 255 -3.43 1.71 19.70
N SER A 256 -4.05 1.14 20.72
CA SER A 256 -3.56 1.18 22.10
C SER A 256 -2.30 0.35 22.27
N GLN A 257 -1.61 0.52 23.38
CA GLN A 257 -0.47 -0.32 23.70
C GLN A 257 -0.90 -1.79 23.86
N ALA A 258 -2.06 -2.06 24.47
CA ALA A 258 -2.58 -3.42 24.61
C ALA A 258 -2.85 -4.08 23.25
N GLN A 259 -3.47 -3.35 22.33
CA GLN A 259 -3.70 -3.81 20.97
C GLN A 259 -2.39 -4.10 20.23
N VAL A 260 -1.39 -3.23 20.32
CA VAL A 260 -0.08 -3.46 19.69
C VAL A 260 0.65 -4.63 20.32
N LEU A 261 0.58 -4.81 21.64
CA LEU A 261 1.17 -5.98 22.34
C LEU A 261 0.49 -7.27 21.93
N SER A 262 -0.83 -7.29 21.77
CA SER A 262 -1.58 -8.46 21.31
C SER A 262 -1.07 -8.95 19.94
N ILE A 263 -1.06 -8.07 18.95
CA ILE A 263 -0.64 -8.45 17.61
C ILE A 263 0.87 -8.73 17.52
N PHE A 264 1.70 -8.02 18.26
CA PHE A 264 3.13 -8.30 18.39
C PHE A 264 3.39 -9.71 18.90
N GLY A 265 2.66 -10.17 19.92
CA GLY A 265 2.81 -11.52 20.47
C GLY A 265 2.60 -12.60 19.42
N ILE A 266 1.65 -12.41 18.50
CA ILE A 266 1.40 -13.34 17.40
C ILE A 266 2.57 -13.32 16.41
N PHE A 267 3.00 -12.16 15.96
CA PHE A 267 4.11 -12.03 15.03
C PHE A 267 5.45 -12.51 15.61
N GLN A 268 5.68 -12.31 16.90
CA GLN A 268 6.87 -12.84 17.58
C GLN A 268 6.84 -14.39 17.63
N ARG A 269 5.67 -15.01 17.81
CA ARG A 269 5.53 -16.47 17.73
C ARG A 269 5.79 -16.98 16.30
N ILE A 270 5.29 -16.30 15.27
CA ILE A 270 5.58 -16.60 13.87
C ILE A 270 7.09 -16.50 13.62
N ASP A 271 7.73 -15.43 14.06
CA ASP A 271 9.17 -15.20 13.92
C ASP A 271 10.00 -16.31 14.56
N THR A 272 9.61 -16.71 15.76
CA THR A 272 10.24 -17.81 16.50
C THR A 272 10.02 -19.16 15.82
N ALA A 273 8.80 -19.47 15.38
CA ALA A 273 8.47 -20.71 14.70
C ALA A 273 9.28 -20.87 13.40
N ILE A 274 9.41 -19.79 12.63
CA ILE A 274 10.25 -19.78 11.41
C ILE A 274 11.72 -20.02 11.77
N ALA A 275 12.25 -19.36 12.80
CA ALA A 275 13.63 -19.51 13.23
C ALA A 275 13.97 -20.92 13.71
N GLN A 276 13.00 -21.60 14.32
CA GLN A 276 13.13 -22.96 14.85
C GLN A 276 12.76 -24.05 13.85
N GLY A 277 12.19 -23.68 12.69
CA GLY A 277 11.64 -24.64 11.72
C GLY A 277 10.40 -25.37 12.24
N ASP A 278 9.70 -24.79 13.23
CA ASP A 278 8.49 -25.37 13.84
C ASP A 278 7.28 -25.16 12.93
N ARG A 279 7.03 -26.15 12.09
CA ARG A 279 5.99 -26.14 11.07
C ARG A 279 4.59 -26.23 11.66
N ASP A 280 4.43 -27.00 12.71
CA ASP A 280 3.11 -27.24 13.34
C ASP A 280 2.61 -25.94 13.97
N THR A 281 3.45 -25.27 14.73
CA THR A 281 3.13 -23.94 15.28
C THR A 281 2.87 -22.93 14.17
N LEU A 282 3.71 -22.91 13.11
CA LEU A 282 3.57 -21.96 12.02
C LEU A 282 2.24 -22.14 11.27
N SER A 283 1.84 -23.39 10.98
CA SER A 283 0.59 -23.70 10.26
C SER A 283 -0.67 -23.24 11.01
N GLY A 284 -0.61 -23.14 12.34
CA GLY A 284 -1.70 -22.60 13.15
C GLY A 284 -1.69 -21.08 13.28
N LEU A 285 -0.62 -20.42 12.85
CA LEU A 285 -0.46 -18.97 13.00
C LEU A 285 -0.64 -18.18 11.69
N ILE A 286 -0.33 -18.80 10.54
CA ILE A 286 -0.39 -18.15 9.23
C ILE A 286 -1.35 -18.88 8.29
N ASP A 287 -2.00 -18.12 7.42
CA ASP A 287 -2.72 -18.65 6.26
C ASP A 287 -1.70 -18.99 5.16
N MET A 288 -1.34 -20.27 5.08
CA MET A 288 -0.27 -20.74 4.19
C MET A 288 -0.54 -20.38 2.73
N ASP A 289 -1.81 -20.49 2.27
CA ASP A 289 -2.18 -20.20 0.89
C ASP A 289 -1.95 -18.74 0.53
N SER A 290 -2.33 -17.81 1.40
CA SER A 290 -2.10 -16.38 1.18
C SER A 290 -0.62 -16.01 1.19
N TRP A 291 0.18 -16.63 2.06
CA TRP A 291 1.62 -16.38 2.13
C TRP A 291 2.35 -16.94 0.92
N VAL A 292 2.04 -18.17 0.53
CA VAL A 292 2.60 -18.81 -0.67
C VAL A 292 2.17 -18.06 -1.92
N GLY A 293 0.87 -17.73 -2.05
CA GLY A 293 0.36 -16.97 -3.19
C GLY A 293 1.04 -15.63 -3.34
N LYS A 294 1.19 -14.90 -2.23
CA LYS A 294 1.91 -13.62 -2.22
C LYS A 294 3.38 -13.79 -2.62
N TYR A 295 4.08 -14.79 -2.07
CA TYR A 295 5.47 -15.07 -2.44
C TYR A 295 5.63 -15.37 -3.94
N VAL A 296 4.81 -16.27 -4.48
CA VAL A 296 4.86 -16.63 -5.91
C VAL A 296 4.58 -15.42 -6.79
N PHE A 297 3.62 -14.59 -6.39
CA PHE A 297 3.28 -13.38 -7.10
C PHE A 297 4.42 -12.35 -7.12
N GLU A 298 5.07 -12.11 -5.98
CA GLU A 298 6.23 -11.22 -5.89
C GLU A 298 7.41 -11.71 -6.74
N ALA A 299 7.63 -13.02 -6.71
CA ALA A 299 8.68 -13.66 -7.49
C ALA A 299 8.42 -13.55 -8.99
N LEU A 300 7.17 -13.83 -9.44
CA LEU A 300 6.76 -13.74 -10.84
C LEU A 300 6.93 -12.34 -11.41
N LEU A 301 6.57 -11.32 -10.64
CA LEU A 301 6.64 -9.93 -11.07
C LEU A 301 8.01 -9.27 -10.81
N ALA A 302 8.96 -10.01 -10.22
CA ALA A 302 10.27 -9.47 -9.83
C ALA A 302 10.14 -8.15 -9.07
N ASN A 303 9.28 -8.13 -8.02
CA ASN A 303 9.01 -6.93 -7.27
C ASN A 303 10.19 -6.54 -6.38
N PHE A 304 10.85 -5.46 -6.73
CA PHE A 304 12.01 -4.93 -5.99
C PHE A 304 11.65 -4.50 -4.55
N ASN A 305 10.41 -4.10 -4.30
CA ASN A 305 9.96 -3.67 -2.97
C ASN A 305 9.47 -4.82 -2.09
N ALA A 306 9.46 -6.06 -2.58
CA ALA A 306 9.01 -7.22 -1.81
C ALA A 306 9.76 -7.32 -0.48
N GLY A 307 9.02 -7.39 0.64
CA GLY A 307 9.59 -7.46 1.98
C GLY A 307 10.16 -6.16 2.54
N ALA A 308 10.23 -5.08 1.76
CA ALA A 308 10.81 -3.81 2.19
C ALA A 308 9.77 -2.76 2.58
N SER A 309 8.69 -2.69 1.83
CA SER A 309 7.61 -1.71 2.03
C SER A 309 6.38 -2.16 1.25
N SER A 310 5.24 -1.56 1.57
CA SER A 310 3.97 -1.81 0.86
C SER A 310 3.52 -3.29 0.87
N GLN A 311 4.10 -4.09 1.74
CA GLN A 311 3.67 -5.46 2.00
C GLN A 311 2.77 -5.47 3.22
N TYR A 312 1.55 -5.94 3.03
CA TYR A 312 0.52 -5.94 4.06
C TYR A 312 0.27 -7.34 4.60
N PHE A 313 -0.20 -7.35 5.85
CA PHE A 313 -0.75 -8.50 6.55
C PHE A 313 -2.04 -8.07 7.23
N TYR A 314 -2.97 -9.01 7.40
CA TYR A 314 -4.16 -8.75 8.18
C TYR A 314 -4.50 -9.93 9.07
N LYS A 315 -5.18 -9.63 10.17
CA LYS A 315 -5.78 -10.58 11.08
C LYS A 315 -7.25 -10.25 11.24
N ALA A 316 -8.12 -11.15 10.79
CA ALA A 316 -9.55 -10.88 10.71
C ALA A 316 -10.21 -10.92 12.09
N SER A 317 -10.10 -12.02 12.81
CA SER A 317 -10.66 -12.19 14.15
C SER A 317 -9.83 -13.16 15.01
N GLY A 318 -10.25 -13.42 16.22
CA GLY A 318 -9.57 -14.20 17.26
C GLY A 318 -8.66 -15.33 16.80
N ASP A 319 -9.24 -16.46 16.44
CA ASP A 319 -8.49 -17.66 16.06
C ASP A 319 -8.04 -17.69 14.60
N ASP A 320 -8.44 -16.71 13.77
CA ASP A 320 -8.04 -16.65 12.38
C ASP A 320 -6.51 -16.51 12.26
N PRO A 321 -5.89 -17.17 11.27
CA PRO A 321 -4.46 -17.01 11.02
C PRO A 321 -4.12 -15.63 10.46
N ILE A 322 -2.84 -15.28 10.51
CA ILE A 322 -2.32 -14.10 9.83
C ILE A 322 -2.30 -14.34 8.32
N CYS A 323 -3.06 -13.57 7.58
CA CYS A 323 -3.07 -13.58 6.12
C CYS A 323 -2.08 -12.57 5.54
N CYS A 324 -1.45 -12.94 4.43
CA CYS A 324 -0.56 -12.05 3.68
C CYS A 324 -1.34 -11.34 2.56
N GLY A 325 -1.42 -10.03 2.63
CA GLY A 325 -2.18 -9.18 1.71
C GLY A 325 -2.83 -8.01 2.42
N PRO A 326 -3.58 -7.17 1.66
CA PRO A 326 -3.69 -7.15 0.21
C PRO A 326 -2.42 -6.67 -0.50
N VAL A 327 -2.40 -6.80 -1.83
CA VAL A 327 -1.29 -6.31 -2.67
C VAL A 327 -1.41 -4.82 -2.91
N TRP A 328 -0.25 -4.13 -3.00
CA TRP A 328 -0.19 -2.69 -3.19
C TRP A 328 1.18 -2.25 -3.72
N ASP A 329 1.19 -1.18 -4.58
CA ASP A 329 2.40 -0.44 -4.97
C ASP A 329 3.34 -1.21 -5.91
N TYR A 330 2.83 -1.57 -7.08
CA TYR A 330 3.52 -2.37 -8.10
C TYR A 330 3.98 -1.55 -9.31
N ASP A 331 4.30 -0.28 -9.15
CA ASP A 331 4.88 0.53 -10.22
C ASP A 331 6.37 0.23 -10.49
N ASN A 332 7.01 -0.53 -9.59
CA ASN A 332 8.43 -0.89 -9.65
C ASN A 332 8.65 -2.41 -9.84
N ILE A 333 7.96 -2.99 -10.83
CA ILE A 333 8.00 -4.42 -11.17
C ILE A 333 8.46 -4.64 -12.61
N LEU A 334 8.67 -5.90 -12.98
CA LEU A 334 8.99 -6.32 -14.37
C LEU A 334 10.19 -5.55 -14.96
N GLY A 335 11.26 -5.46 -14.18
CA GLY A 335 12.54 -4.95 -14.66
C GLY A 335 12.74 -3.44 -14.56
N ILE A 336 11.83 -2.70 -13.93
CA ILE A 336 12.12 -1.32 -13.56
C ILE A 336 12.91 -1.32 -12.25
N SER A 337 14.22 -1.38 -12.35
CA SER A 337 15.10 -1.10 -11.22
C SER A 337 16.44 -0.61 -11.76
N GLU A 338 16.88 0.55 -11.28
CA GLU A 338 18.24 1.04 -11.52
C GLU A 338 19.30 0.17 -10.82
N VAL A 339 18.88 -0.67 -9.86
CA VAL A 339 19.75 -1.49 -9.01
C VAL A 339 19.90 -2.91 -9.56
N LEU A 340 18.95 -3.38 -10.36
CA LEU A 340 18.94 -4.73 -10.91
C LEU A 340 18.78 -4.70 -12.43
N SER A 341 19.83 -5.06 -13.11
CA SER A 341 19.73 -5.48 -14.49
C SER A 341 19.11 -6.87 -14.53
N LEU A 342 17.96 -7.04 -15.18
CA LEU A 342 17.39 -8.35 -15.49
C LEU A 342 18.35 -9.25 -16.26
N GLN A 343 19.37 -8.66 -16.89
CA GLN A 343 20.41 -9.38 -17.63
C GLN A 343 21.37 -10.11 -16.70
N ASP A 344 21.58 -9.60 -15.48
CA ASP A 344 22.59 -10.13 -14.57
C ASP A 344 22.07 -11.28 -13.71
N THR A 345 20.76 -11.33 -13.41
CA THR A 345 20.18 -12.39 -12.58
C THR A 345 18.69 -12.59 -12.83
N PRO A 346 18.31 -13.44 -13.79
CA PRO A 346 16.89 -13.77 -14.04
C PRO A 346 16.20 -14.43 -12.84
N THR A 347 16.95 -14.83 -11.82
CA THR A 347 16.48 -15.49 -10.60
C THR A 347 16.78 -14.69 -9.32
N ALA A 348 17.37 -13.50 -9.42
CA ALA A 348 17.64 -12.69 -8.24
C ALA A 348 16.34 -12.08 -7.75
N HIS A 349 15.71 -12.79 -6.87
CA HIS A 349 14.75 -12.20 -5.96
C HIS A 349 15.52 -11.22 -5.08
N VAL A 350 15.29 -9.94 -5.24
CA VAL A 350 15.83 -8.95 -4.32
C VAL A 350 14.97 -9.01 -3.08
N HIS A 351 15.34 -9.93 -2.24
CA HIS A 351 14.84 -9.96 -0.88
C HIS A 351 15.77 -9.11 -0.03
N TYR A 352 15.20 -8.14 0.65
CA TYR A 352 15.94 -7.42 1.68
C TYR A 352 16.37 -8.40 2.79
N PRO A 353 17.52 -8.18 3.45
CA PRO A 353 18.06 -9.09 4.47
C PRO A 353 17.11 -9.42 5.63
N TYR A 354 16.07 -8.64 5.79
CA TYR A 354 15.02 -8.83 6.80
C TYR A 354 13.70 -9.30 6.21
N ASP A 355 13.69 -9.74 4.96
CA ASP A 355 12.49 -10.26 4.34
C ASP A 355 12.11 -11.59 4.99
N LEU A 356 10.91 -11.62 5.50
CA LEU A 356 10.33 -12.81 6.08
C LEU A 356 10.29 -13.97 5.09
N PHE A 357 10.03 -13.70 3.81
CA PHE A 357 10.01 -14.74 2.78
C PHE A 357 11.33 -15.45 2.61
N LEU A 358 12.49 -14.78 2.75
CA LEU A 358 13.79 -15.45 2.71
C LEU A 358 13.91 -16.58 3.75
N ARG A 359 13.31 -16.37 4.91
CA ARG A 359 13.34 -17.35 6.00
C ARG A 359 12.29 -18.44 5.81
N VAL A 360 11.09 -18.07 5.42
CA VAL A 360 9.99 -19.02 5.19
C VAL A 360 10.30 -19.95 4.02
N THR A 361 10.99 -19.48 2.98
CA THR A 361 11.40 -20.31 1.84
C THR A 361 12.44 -21.38 2.19
N GLN A 362 13.08 -21.30 3.35
CA GLN A 362 13.92 -22.40 3.86
C GLN A 362 13.09 -23.60 4.35
N LEU A 363 11.79 -23.46 4.50
CA LEU A 363 10.88 -24.51 4.89
C LEU A 363 10.40 -25.24 3.64
N GLU A 364 10.83 -26.51 3.44
CA GLU A 364 10.51 -27.27 2.22
C GLU A 364 9.00 -27.37 1.92
N PRO A 365 8.08 -27.57 2.90
CA PRO A 365 6.64 -27.56 2.59
C PRO A 365 6.13 -26.27 1.97
N PHE A 366 6.69 -25.11 2.37
CA PHE A 366 6.35 -23.82 1.77
C PHE A 366 6.76 -23.78 0.29
N MET A 367 7.99 -24.23 -0.02
CA MET A 367 8.50 -24.21 -1.38
C MET A 367 7.82 -25.25 -2.28
N GLU A 368 7.44 -26.40 -1.76
CA GLU A 368 6.66 -27.39 -2.49
C GLU A 368 5.28 -26.84 -2.90
N GLN A 369 4.59 -26.21 -1.95
CA GLN A 369 3.32 -25.56 -2.21
C GLN A 369 3.48 -24.37 -3.18
N ALA A 370 4.57 -23.61 -3.08
CA ALA A 370 4.87 -22.52 -4.00
C ALA A 370 5.08 -23.00 -5.44
N ARG A 371 5.80 -24.12 -5.64
CA ARG A 371 5.98 -24.74 -6.97
C ARG A 371 4.64 -25.20 -7.56
N THR A 372 3.80 -25.81 -6.72
CA THR A 372 2.47 -26.26 -7.12
C THR A 372 1.59 -25.06 -7.50
N MET A 373 1.51 -24.06 -6.66
CA MET A 373 0.71 -22.86 -6.91
C MET A 373 1.21 -22.08 -8.13
N TYR A 374 2.51 -21.99 -8.33
CA TYR A 374 3.07 -21.39 -9.56
C TYR A 374 2.59 -22.16 -10.80
N ARG A 375 2.75 -23.49 -10.80
CA ARG A 375 2.40 -24.34 -11.96
C ARG A 375 0.91 -24.27 -12.27
N ASP A 376 0.06 -24.37 -11.24
CA ASP A 376 -1.36 -24.64 -11.42
C ASP A 376 -2.20 -23.34 -11.46
N VAL A 377 -1.71 -22.24 -10.91
CA VAL A 377 -2.43 -20.95 -10.85
C VAL A 377 -1.69 -19.86 -11.59
N HIS A 378 -0.45 -19.55 -11.20
CA HIS A 378 0.21 -18.33 -11.68
C HIS A 378 0.77 -18.45 -13.09
N ARG A 379 1.26 -19.63 -13.50
CA ARG A 379 1.80 -19.84 -14.83
C ARG A 379 0.73 -19.68 -15.94
N PRO A 380 -0.47 -20.28 -15.86
CA PRO A 380 -1.53 -20.04 -16.82
C PRO A 380 -1.89 -18.54 -16.94
N LEU A 381 -2.01 -17.86 -15.80
CA LEU A 381 -2.30 -16.42 -15.76
C LEU A 381 -1.17 -15.58 -16.39
N ALA A 382 0.08 -15.96 -16.14
CA ALA A 382 1.23 -15.29 -16.78
C ALA A 382 1.24 -15.46 -18.30
N LEU A 383 0.90 -16.65 -18.81
CA LEU A 383 0.77 -16.89 -20.25
C LEU A 383 -0.36 -16.04 -20.84
N SER A 384 -1.50 -15.90 -20.15
CA SER A 384 -2.58 -14.99 -20.58
C SER A 384 -2.10 -13.55 -20.67
N LEU A 385 -1.30 -13.07 -19.70
CA LEU A 385 -0.73 -11.73 -19.77
C LEU A 385 0.19 -11.54 -20.98
N LEU A 386 0.88 -12.59 -21.43
CA LEU A 386 1.71 -12.56 -22.64
C LEU A 386 0.90 -12.70 -23.92
N GLY A 387 -0.39 -13.01 -23.84
CA GLY A 387 -1.25 -13.32 -24.98
C GLY A 387 -1.01 -14.74 -25.56
N GLU A 388 -0.42 -15.63 -24.77
CA GLU A 388 -0.05 -17.00 -25.14
C GLU A 388 -0.92 -18.06 -24.45
N GLY A 389 -1.83 -17.65 -23.57
CA GLY A 389 -2.70 -18.58 -22.83
C GLY A 389 -3.79 -19.19 -23.72
N GLU A 390 -4.07 -20.48 -23.52
CA GLU A 390 -5.18 -21.18 -24.17
C GLU A 390 -6.51 -21.04 -23.40
N GLU A 391 -6.45 -20.67 -22.11
CA GLU A 391 -7.59 -20.54 -21.22
C GLU A 391 -8.09 -19.10 -21.17
N ASP A 392 -9.41 -18.93 -21.20
CA ASP A 392 -10.02 -17.63 -20.91
C ASP A 392 -9.95 -17.34 -19.41
N THR A 393 -8.93 -16.60 -19.03
CA THR A 393 -8.70 -16.17 -17.64
C THR A 393 -9.43 -14.87 -17.29
N GLY A 394 -10.10 -14.23 -18.24
CA GLY A 394 -10.66 -12.89 -18.09
C GLY A 394 -9.63 -11.78 -17.95
N LEU A 395 -8.34 -12.09 -18.07
CA LEU A 395 -7.25 -11.12 -18.04
C LEU A 395 -7.00 -10.56 -19.45
N ARG A 396 -6.83 -9.25 -19.52
CA ARG A 396 -6.25 -8.62 -20.70
C ARG A 396 -4.75 -8.87 -20.72
N SER A 397 -4.23 -9.12 -21.92
CA SER A 397 -2.79 -9.17 -22.13
C SER A 397 -2.14 -7.80 -21.90
N ILE A 398 -0.83 -7.81 -21.73
CA ILE A 398 -0.02 -6.58 -21.60
C ILE A 398 -0.25 -5.66 -22.81
N ALA A 399 -0.34 -6.25 -24.03
CA ALA A 399 -0.57 -5.50 -25.26
C ALA A 399 -1.96 -4.84 -25.27
N GLU A 400 -3.00 -5.54 -24.84
CA GLU A 400 -4.37 -5.01 -24.74
C GLU A 400 -4.49 -3.91 -23.68
N GLU A 401 -3.88 -4.07 -22.51
CA GLU A 401 -3.85 -3.02 -21.49
C GLU A 401 -3.09 -1.78 -21.95
N ALA A 402 -1.97 -1.96 -22.63
CA ALA A 402 -1.21 -0.86 -23.22
C ALA A 402 -2.00 -0.15 -24.33
N ALA A 403 -2.72 -0.89 -25.16
CA ALA A 403 -3.57 -0.34 -26.23
C ALA A 403 -4.75 0.45 -25.64
N ALA A 404 -5.37 -0.07 -24.57
CA ALA A 404 -6.53 0.58 -23.92
C ALA A 404 -6.23 1.97 -23.34
N ILE A 405 -4.98 2.26 -23.00
CA ILE A 405 -4.56 3.55 -22.46
C ILE A 405 -3.69 4.36 -23.42
N SER A 406 -3.50 3.93 -24.67
CA SER A 406 -2.48 4.46 -25.59
C SER A 406 -2.62 5.98 -25.81
N ALA A 407 -3.81 6.48 -26.10
CA ALA A 407 -4.03 7.90 -26.32
C ALA A 407 -3.76 8.73 -25.07
N SER A 408 -4.21 8.27 -23.89
CA SER A 408 -3.95 8.92 -22.60
C SER A 408 -2.46 8.89 -22.25
N ARG A 409 -1.78 7.78 -22.52
CA ARG A 409 -0.32 7.65 -22.35
C ARG A 409 0.42 8.69 -23.20
N ASP A 410 0.07 8.81 -24.48
CA ASP A 410 0.72 9.75 -25.38
C ASP A 410 0.51 11.21 -24.91
N MET A 411 -0.71 11.57 -24.49
CA MET A 411 -1.00 12.85 -23.88
C MET A 411 -0.21 13.10 -22.58
N ASN A 412 -0.08 12.07 -21.74
CA ASN A 412 0.67 12.14 -20.50
C ASN A 412 2.16 12.46 -20.75
N PHE A 413 2.77 11.85 -21.75
CA PHE A 413 4.18 12.06 -22.10
C PHE A 413 4.43 13.34 -22.88
N LEU A 414 3.50 13.75 -23.74
CA LEU A 414 3.58 15.07 -24.40
C LEU A 414 3.60 16.21 -23.40
N ARG A 415 2.79 16.12 -22.32
CA ARG A 415 2.84 17.06 -21.20
C ARG A 415 4.20 17.01 -20.49
N GLY A 416 4.77 15.83 -20.32
CA GLY A 416 5.98 15.58 -19.54
C GLY A 416 7.30 15.84 -20.27
N ARG A 417 7.32 16.23 -21.54
CA ARG A 417 8.58 16.50 -22.26
C ARG A 417 9.45 17.54 -21.57
N HIS A 418 8.85 18.53 -20.93
CA HIS A 418 9.59 19.50 -20.10
C HIS A 418 10.10 18.94 -18.76
N TYR A 419 9.60 17.80 -18.30
CA TYR A 419 9.99 17.20 -17.02
C TYR A 419 11.19 16.23 -17.14
N HIS A 420 11.37 15.59 -18.28
CA HIS A 420 12.52 14.71 -18.52
C HIS A 420 13.80 15.50 -18.83
N GLU A 421 13.67 16.60 -19.54
CA GLU A 421 14.82 17.45 -19.89
C GLU A 421 15.44 18.12 -18.65
N SER A 422 14.66 18.52 -17.66
CA SER A 422 15.19 19.12 -16.43
C SER A 422 15.93 18.13 -15.52
N ARG A 423 15.61 16.84 -15.58
CA ARG A 423 16.30 15.82 -14.77
C ARG A 423 17.62 15.32 -15.38
N LEU A 424 17.70 15.29 -16.69
CA LEU A 424 18.93 14.88 -17.39
C LEU A 424 20.03 15.94 -17.23
N THR A 425 19.66 17.22 -17.03
CA THR A 425 20.60 18.30 -16.72
C THR A 425 21.07 18.31 -15.28
N GLU A 426 20.24 17.87 -14.31
CA GLU A 426 20.63 17.79 -12.89
C GLU A 426 21.53 16.56 -12.57
N ILE A 427 21.48 15.49 -13.36
CA ILE A 427 22.30 14.28 -13.18
C ILE A 427 23.65 14.42 -13.91
N GLY A 428 23.75 15.32 -14.88
CA GLY A 428 24.98 15.58 -15.65
C GLY A 428 26.00 16.46 -14.98
N ASP A 429 25.63 17.16 -13.89
CA ASP A 429 26.48 18.13 -13.18
C ASP A 429 26.81 17.74 -11.72
N SER A 430 26.63 16.46 -11.34
CA SER A 430 26.96 15.95 -9.98
C SER A 430 28.02 14.85 -10.00
#